data_59aa22df5b5877647b6a54a7a63d4e50
#
_entry.id   59aa22df5b5877647b6a54a7a63d4e50
#
_cell.length_a   1.000
_cell.length_b   1.000
_cell.length_c   1.000
_cell.angle_alpha   90.00
_cell.angle_beta   90.00
_cell.angle_gamma   90.00
#
_symmetry.space_group_name_H-M   'P 1'
#
loop_
_entity.id
_entity.type
_entity.pdbx_description
1 polymer ?
#
loop_
_entity_poly.entity_id
_entity_poly.type
_entity_poly.pdbx_seq_one_letter_code
_entity_poly.pdbx_strand_id
1 'polypeptide(L)'
;MKLIFRGIVQGVGFRPAVYRSAVKLGYNGYVQNNGSNVVVAIDGDENVFIDKLKSELPPLAKIDSIEMEEDSNDYDGFKIINSSSGGKGAS
;
A
#
# COMPACT_ATOMS: atom_id res chain seq x y z
N MET A 1 -1.11 9.65 -5.86
CA MET A 1 -1.44 8.45 -6.67
C MET A 1 -1.89 7.33 -5.76
N LYS A 2 -2.99 6.71 -6.08
CA LYS A 2 -3.50 5.58 -5.33
C LYS A 2 -3.26 4.31 -6.14
N LEU A 3 -2.72 3.29 -5.49
CA LEU A 3 -2.40 2.01 -6.12
C LEU A 3 -3.22 0.92 -5.44
N ILE A 4 -3.88 0.08 -6.23
CA ILE A 4 -4.65 -1.04 -5.70
C ILE A 4 -3.96 -2.32 -6.14
N PHE A 5 -3.43 -3.05 -5.17
CA PHE A 5 -2.68 -4.28 -5.41
C PHE A 5 -3.58 -5.50 -5.21
N ARG A 6 -3.59 -6.36 -6.20
CA ARG A 6 -4.34 -7.63 -6.17
C ARG A 6 -3.37 -8.79 -6.28
N GLY A 7 -3.72 -9.89 -5.63
CA GLY A 7 -2.91 -11.09 -5.64
C GLY A 7 -2.79 -11.65 -4.24
N ILE A 8 -1.66 -12.24 -3.91
CA ILE A 8 -1.39 -12.74 -2.55
C ILE A 8 -0.72 -11.60 -1.80
N VAL A 9 -1.55 -10.73 -1.22
CA VAL A 9 -1.07 -9.49 -0.61
C VAL A 9 -1.54 -9.30 0.83
N GLN A 10 -2.27 -10.27 1.37
CA GLN A 10 -2.70 -10.23 2.77
C GLN A 10 -2.21 -11.46 3.49
N GLY A 11 -1.84 -11.28 4.77
CA GLY A 11 -1.33 -12.38 5.57
C GLY A 11 0.07 -12.83 5.22
N VAL A 12 0.80 -12.05 4.44
CA VAL A 12 2.13 -12.43 3.95
C VAL A 12 3.19 -11.35 4.22
N GLY A 13 2.86 -10.35 5.04
CA GLY A 13 3.81 -9.27 5.35
C GLY A 13 3.86 -8.18 4.30
N PHE A 14 2.86 -8.08 3.46
CA PHE A 14 2.86 -7.10 2.37
C PHE A 14 2.79 -5.66 2.88
N ARG A 15 1.91 -5.37 3.85
CA ARG A 15 1.79 -4.01 4.36
C ARG A 15 3.08 -3.49 5.00
N PRO A 16 3.79 -4.29 5.83
CA PRO A 16 5.09 -3.83 6.32
C PRO A 16 6.09 -3.57 5.20
N ALA A 17 6.08 -4.36 4.14
CA ALA A 17 6.97 -4.13 3.00
C ALA A 17 6.64 -2.82 2.31
N VAL A 18 5.34 -2.51 2.16
CA VAL A 18 4.91 -1.23 1.60
C VAL A 18 5.39 -0.08 2.48
N TYR A 19 5.22 -0.21 3.78
CA TYR A 19 5.65 0.81 4.73
C TYR A 19 7.16 1.06 4.61
N ARG A 20 7.96 0.00 4.62
CA ARG A 20 9.42 0.14 4.51
C ARG A 20 9.80 0.82 3.21
N SER A 21 9.15 0.44 2.12
CA SER A 21 9.46 1.02 0.81
C SER A 21 9.16 2.52 0.78
N ALA A 22 8.00 2.90 1.29
CA ALA A 22 7.60 4.31 1.31
C ALA A 22 8.53 5.14 2.19
N VAL A 23 8.85 4.62 3.37
CA VAL A 23 9.72 5.33 4.31
C VAL A 23 11.12 5.50 3.73
N LYS A 24 11.65 4.47 3.10
CA LYS A 24 12.99 4.55 2.49
C LYS A 24 13.03 5.56 1.36
N LEU A 25 11.93 5.75 0.65
CA LEU A 25 11.84 6.72 -0.43
C LEU A 25 11.48 8.12 0.07
N GLY A 26 11.08 8.23 1.34
CA GLY A 26 10.63 9.51 1.87
C GLY A 26 9.24 9.90 1.39
N TYR A 27 8.42 8.92 0.99
CA TYR A 27 7.07 9.20 0.49
C TYR A 27 6.08 9.24 1.64
N ASN A 28 5.08 10.09 1.50
CA ASN A 28 3.96 10.18 2.44
C ASN A 28 2.73 9.49 1.84
N GLY A 29 1.84 9.03 2.70
CA GLY A 29 0.63 8.36 2.26
C GLY A 29 0.15 7.33 3.26
N TYR A 30 -0.43 6.23 2.76
CA TYR A 30 -0.92 5.18 3.65
C TYR A 30 -1.01 3.85 2.91
N VAL A 31 -1.15 2.77 3.69
CA VAL A 31 -1.45 1.44 3.18
C VAL A 31 -2.59 0.87 4.01
N GLN A 32 -3.56 0.22 3.35
CA GLN A 32 -4.75 -0.29 4.00
C GLN A 32 -5.25 -1.54 3.30
N ASN A 33 -5.66 -2.54 4.06
CA ASN A 33 -6.38 -3.68 3.49
C ASN A 33 -7.80 -3.25 3.12
N ASN A 34 -8.24 -3.72 1.97
CA ASN A 34 -9.58 -3.42 1.47
C ASN A 34 -10.14 -4.68 0.82
N GLY A 35 -10.96 -5.42 1.56
CA GLY A 35 -11.39 -6.73 1.11
C GLY A 35 -10.19 -7.65 0.95
N SER A 36 -10.02 -8.24 -0.22
CA SER A 36 -8.86 -9.09 -0.51
C SER A 36 -7.70 -8.32 -1.12
N ASN A 37 -7.87 -7.01 -1.35
CA ASN A 37 -6.88 -6.16 -1.98
C ASN A 37 -6.14 -5.32 -0.95
N VAL A 38 -5.05 -4.68 -1.38
CA VAL A 38 -4.35 -3.69 -0.56
C VAL A 38 -4.33 -2.38 -1.34
N VAL A 39 -4.76 -1.31 -0.69
CA VAL A 39 -4.76 0.03 -1.26
C VAL A 39 -3.57 0.80 -0.68
N VAL A 40 -2.81 1.44 -1.56
CA VAL A 40 -1.65 2.25 -1.16
C VAL A 40 -1.80 3.63 -1.78
N ALA A 41 -1.67 4.68 -0.97
CA ALA A 41 -1.60 6.03 -1.48
C ALA A 41 -0.19 6.56 -1.26
N ILE A 42 0.36 7.22 -2.26
CA ILE A 42 1.71 7.80 -2.17
C ILE A 42 1.70 9.17 -2.81
N ASP A 43 2.59 10.02 -2.34
CA ASP A 43 2.75 11.38 -2.89
C ASP A 43 3.98 11.50 -3.80
N GLY A 44 4.64 10.39 -4.12
CA GLY A 44 5.79 10.38 -5.00
C GLY A 44 5.54 9.59 -6.27
N ASP A 45 6.61 9.31 -7.00
CA ASP A 45 6.52 8.61 -8.29
C ASP A 45 6.12 7.16 -8.07
N GLU A 46 5.06 6.73 -8.75
CA GLU A 46 4.54 5.38 -8.56
C GLU A 46 5.48 4.31 -9.13
N ASN A 47 6.17 4.59 -10.21
CA ASN A 47 7.08 3.60 -10.80
C ASN A 47 8.28 3.36 -9.90
N VAL A 48 8.82 4.42 -9.32
CA VAL A 48 9.91 4.31 -8.36
C VAL A 48 9.46 3.50 -7.15
N PHE A 49 8.24 3.79 -6.67
CA PHE A 49 7.68 3.07 -5.53
C PHE A 49 7.52 1.57 -5.83
N ILE A 50 6.96 1.24 -7.00
CA ILE A 50 6.75 -0.16 -7.37
C ILE A 50 8.07 -0.91 -7.46
N ASP A 51 9.09 -0.29 -8.05
CA ASP A 51 10.41 -0.91 -8.13
C ASP A 51 10.97 -1.17 -6.73
N LYS A 52 10.85 -0.19 -5.84
CA LYS A 52 11.35 -0.35 -4.48
C LYS A 52 10.58 -1.45 -3.75
N LEU A 53 9.26 -1.46 -3.90
CA LEU A 53 8.42 -2.47 -3.26
C LEU A 53 8.81 -3.87 -3.72
N LYS A 54 9.06 -4.05 -5.00
CA LYS A 54 9.45 -5.37 -5.52
C LYS A 54 10.75 -5.85 -4.89
N SER A 55 11.66 -4.94 -4.58
CA SER A 55 12.92 -5.31 -3.92
C SER A 55 12.72 -5.67 -2.46
N GLU A 56 11.61 -5.25 -1.84
CA GLU A 56 11.30 -5.51 -0.44
C GLU A 56 10.23 -6.59 -0.28
N LEU A 57 9.76 -7.17 -1.36
CA LEU A 57 8.59 -8.04 -1.34
C LEU A 57 8.86 -9.32 -0.56
N PRO A 58 7.99 -9.71 0.39
CA PRO A 58 8.17 -10.97 1.12
C PRO A 58 8.05 -12.17 0.19
N PRO A 59 8.69 -13.29 0.52
CA PRO A 59 8.72 -14.45 -0.38
C PRO A 59 7.35 -15.01 -0.74
N LEU A 60 6.38 -14.93 0.16
CA LEU A 60 5.05 -15.48 -0.09
C LEU A 60 4.12 -14.51 -0.77
N ALA A 61 4.50 -13.25 -0.89
CA ALA A 61 3.66 -12.25 -1.53
C ALA A 61 3.75 -12.38 -3.04
N LYS A 62 2.62 -12.12 -3.70
CA LYS A 62 2.57 -12.15 -5.16
C LYS A 62 1.62 -11.06 -5.64
N ILE A 63 2.09 -10.23 -6.54
CA ILE A 63 1.27 -9.18 -7.13
C ILE A 63 0.78 -9.66 -8.49
N ASP A 64 -0.53 -9.84 -8.61
CA ASP A 64 -1.14 -10.24 -9.88
C ASP A 64 -1.46 -9.04 -10.75
N SER A 65 -1.92 -7.95 -10.14
CA SER A 65 -2.23 -6.74 -10.89
C SER A 65 -2.14 -5.53 -9.98
N ILE A 66 -1.92 -4.38 -10.61
CA ILE A 66 -1.87 -3.09 -9.92
C ILE A 66 -2.75 -2.14 -10.70
N GLU A 67 -3.78 -1.59 -10.05
CA GLU A 67 -4.58 -0.51 -10.62
C GLU A 67 -4.07 0.81 -10.06
N MET A 68 -4.06 1.83 -10.90
CA MET A 68 -3.62 3.16 -10.49
C MET A 68 -4.74 4.15 -10.68
N GLU A 69 -4.95 5.01 -9.68
CA GLU A 69 -5.94 6.08 -9.72
C GLU A 69 -5.28 7.36 -9.28
N GLU A 70 -5.62 8.45 -9.96
CA GLU A 70 -5.13 9.74 -9.54
C GLU A 70 -5.75 10.13 -8.21
N ASP A 71 -4.96 10.80 -7.39
CA ASP A 71 -5.34 11.17 -6.05
C ASP A 71 -4.65 12.49 -5.74
N SER A 72 -5.42 13.50 -5.43
CA SER A 72 -4.90 14.84 -5.16
C SER A 72 -4.82 15.16 -3.68
N ASN A 73 -4.98 14.18 -2.81
CA ASN A 73 -4.91 14.40 -1.38
C ASN A 73 -3.48 14.64 -0.92
N ASP A 74 -3.33 15.42 0.14
CA ASP A 74 -2.04 15.61 0.78
C ASP A 74 -1.93 14.67 1.96
N TYR A 75 -0.72 14.18 2.20
CA TYR A 75 -0.46 13.25 3.29
C TYR A 75 0.70 13.75 4.13
N ASP A 76 0.66 13.44 5.43
CA ASP A 76 1.70 13.79 6.38
C ASP A 76 2.24 12.51 6.98
N GLY A 77 3.41 12.08 6.51
CA GLY A 77 4.01 10.82 6.92
C GLY A 77 3.35 9.64 6.22
N PHE A 78 3.89 8.46 6.47
CA PHE A 78 3.33 7.22 5.91
C PHE A 78 2.76 6.37 7.03
N LYS A 79 1.52 5.91 6.87
CA LYS A 79 0.79 5.23 7.92
C LYS A 79 0.26 3.90 7.45
N ILE A 80 0.20 2.94 8.37
CA ILE A 80 -0.50 1.68 8.13
C ILE A 80 -1.88 1.83 8.77
N ILE A 81 -2.92 1.72 7.93
CA ILE A 81 -4.30 1.90 8.38
C ILE A 81 -4.93 0.52 8.56
N ASN A 82 -5.67 0.34 9.63
CA ASN A 82 -6.37 -0.90 9.88
C ASN A 82 -7.42 -1.15 8.81
N SER A 83 -7.80 -2.41 8.66
CA SER A 83 -8.77 -2.80 7.65
C SER A 83 -10.06 -2.00 7.78
N SER A 84 -10.60 -1.59 6.64
CA SER A 84 -11.83 -0.81 6.62
C SER A 84 -13.03 -1.62 7.09
N SER A 85 -12.96 -2.93 7.05
CA SER A 85 -14.07 -3.76 7.50
C SER A 85 -14.33 -3.63 8.98
N GLY A 86 -13.37 -3.12 9.73
CA GLY A 86 -13.55 -2.91 11.14
C GLY A 86 -14.45 -1.75 11.47
N GLY A 87 -14.76 -1.07 10.51
CA GLY A 87 -15.62 0.05 10.77
C GLY A 87 -16.92 -0.36 11.28
N LYS A 88 -17.18 -0.85 11.45
CA LYS A 88 -18.21 -0.82 12.07
C LYS A 88 -18.34 -0.31 13.19
N GLY A 89 -18.16 -0.06 13.15
CA GLY A 89 -18.34 0.39 13.79
C GLY A 89 -18.16 0.85 14.38
N ALA A 90 -17.99 0.82 14.42
CA ALA A 90 -17.82 1.35 14.85
C ALA A 90 -18.13 2.06 15.01
N SER A 91 -18.24 2.10 14.90
CA SER A 91 -18.42 2.77 15.03
C SER A 91 -18.50 3.36 15.29
#